data_98afa4795a6a27fe7c3e28f495de9b39
#
_entry.id   98afa4795a6a27fe7c3e28f495de9b39
#
_cell.length_a   1.000
_cell.length_b   1.000
_cell.length_c   1.000
_cell.angle_alpha   90.00
_cell.angle_beta   90.00
_cell.angle_gamma   90.00
#
_symmetry.space_group_name_H-M   'P 1'
#
loop_
_entity.id
_entity.type
_entity.pdbx_description
1 polymer ?
#
loop_
_entity_poly.entity_id
_entity_poly.type
_entity_poly.pdbx_seq_one_letter_code
_entity_poly.pdbx_strand_id
1 'polypeptide(L)'
;MTKEIQLSICIATHNRSIFLKEAISSFIPQLNDEIEIIVVDGASTDDTKLIVENFSTINNSIKYLYLNEKGGIDKDYDIALQNANGKFCWLFSDDDICKPGILDLLLKLIKQDLYSLILVNAELYNFNLDTKFKNTALNFDSDRVYDIDKQSQVNFFEDCTDYLSFIGCVVIDKKLWLSRNREKYYGTEFIHVGVIFQEFLPKKVYIISNPFIRIRLNNAQWVKRSISLWILNWPKLVWSFLNFNSNSKTKIIAKESLSQYRRLLYFRAIGLFNAKFHKEVKDLTNPSFPVNLISYIISILNIKLCNLFYRFYAKILNKPWMSIELKKYS
;
A
#
# COMPACT_ATOMS: atom_id res chain seq x y z
N MET A 1 -34.39 13.43 5.53
CA MET A 1 -33.81 12.10 5.81
C MET A 1 -32.34 12.18 5.47
N THR A 2 -31.44 11.97 6.43
CA THR A 2 -30.01 11.85 6.16
C THR A 2 -29.79 10.60 5.30
N LYS A 3 -29.11 10.74 4.16
CA LYS A 3 -28.77 9.60 3.32
C LYS A 3 -27.80 8.68 4.08
N GLU A 4 -27.91 7.37 3.85
CA GLU A 4 -27.00 6.39 4.40
C GLU A 4 -25.60 6.56 3.75
N ILE A 5 -24.54 6.61 4.56
CA ILE A 5 -23.17 6.70 4.07
C ILE A 5 -22.83 5.41 3.32
N GLN A 6 -22.44 5.53 2.07
CA GLN A 6 -22.04 4.41 1.22
C GLN A 6 -20.53 4.20 1.21
N LEU A 7 -19.74 5.28 1.29
CA LEU A 7 -18.30 5.25 1.21
C LEU A 7 -17.67 6.07 2.35
N SER A 8 -16.76 5.46 3.11
CA SER A 8 -15.89 6.14 4.05
C SER A 8 -14.46 6.15 3.51
N ILE A 9 -13.89 7.32 3.30
CA ILE A 9 -12.47 7.49 2.94
C ILE A 9 -11.68 7.49 4.25
N CYS A 10 -10.88 6.45 4.47
CA CYS A 10 -10.12 6.21 5.69
C CYS A 10 -8.65 6.59 5.47
N ILE A 11 -8.16 7.57 6.22
CA ILE A 11 -6.80 8.09 6.12
C ILE A 11 -6.10 7.93 7.47
N ALA A 12 -4.98 7.21 7.51
CA ALA A 12 -4.10 7.16 8.67
C ALA A 12 -2.92 8.10 8.44
N THR A 13 -2.59 8.93 9.42
CA THR A 13 -1.53 9.94 9.31
C THR A 13 -0.70 10.08 10.59
N HIS A 14 0.54 10.54 10.45
CA HIS A 14 1.40 10.90 11.58
C HIS A 14 2.49 11.89 11.14
N ASN A 15 2.42 13.15 11.65
CA ASN A 15 3.37 14.22 11.33
C ASN A 15 3.53 14.48 9.83
N ARG A 16 2.41 14.63 9.10
CA ARG A 16 2.37 14.84 7.64
C ARG A 16 1.32 15.88 7.24
N SER A 17 1.15 16.90 8.05
CA SER A 17 0.11 17.94 7.93
C SER A 17 -0.01 18.55 6.53
N ILE A 18 1.12 18.88 5.86
CA ILE A 18 1.13 19.49 4.52
C ILE A 18 0.56 18.53 3.47
N PHE A 19 0.99 17.26 3.49
CA PHE A 19 0.53 16.25 2.53
C PHE A 19 -0.94 15.88 2.77
N LEU A 20 -1.32 15.71 4.04
CA LEU A 20 -2.70 15.44 4.42
C LEU A 20 -3.65 16.55 3.94
N LYS A 21 -3.23 17.83 4.03
CA LYS A 21 -3.99 18.96 3.50
C LYS A 21 -4.25 18.80 2.00
N GLU A 22 -3.24 18.44 1.21
CA GLU A 22 -3.38 18.23 -0.23
C GLU A 22 -4.28 17.01 -0.52
N ALA A 23 -4.11 15.90 0.21
CA ALA A 23 -4.91 14.70 0.06
C ALA A 23 -6.40 14.99 0.32
N ILE A 24 -6.75 15.60 1.47
CA ILE A 24 -8.14 15.96 1.80
C ILE A 24 -8.70 16.95 0.76
N SER A 25 -7.93 17.99 0.38
CA SER A 25 -8.37 18.99 -0.60
C SER A 25 -8.75 18.37 -1.94
N SER A 26 -8.12 17.25 -2.32
CA SER A 26 -8.43 16.57 -3.58
C SER A 26 -9.81 15.89 -3.61
N PHE A 27 -10.37 15.60 -2.43
CA PHE A 27 -11.70 15.02 -2.29
C PHE A 27 -12.81 16.06 -2.19
N ILE A 28 -12.55 17.24 -1.59
CA ILE A 28 -13.56 18.26 -1.28
C ILE A 28 -14.52 18.56 -2.46
N PRO A 29 -14.03 18.77 -3.71
CA PRO A 29 -14.94 19.09 -4.84
C PRO A 29 -15.88 17.96 -5.23
N GLN A 30 -15.67 16.74 -4.75
CA GLN A 30 -16.42 15.54 -5.12
C GLN A 30 -17.26 14.98 -3.96
N LEU A 31 -17.14 15.53 -2.75
CA LEU A 31 -17.89 15.06 -1.58
C LEU A 31 -19.39 15.34 -1.73
N ASN A 32 -20.19 14.40 -1.25
CA ASN A 32 -21.64 14.52 -1.15
C ASN A 32 -22.16 13.82 0.12
N ASP A 33 -23.49 13.81 0.34
CA ASP A 33 -24.13 13.29 1.55
C ASP A 33 -23.98 11.77 1.77
N GLU A 34 -23.46 11.03 0.78
CA GLU A 34 -23.25 9.58 0.86
C GLU A 34 -21.79 9.21 1.18
N ILE A 35 -20.90 10.23 1.38
CA ILE A 35 -19.46 10.04 1.55
C ILE A 35 -18.98 10.75 2.81
N GLU A 36 -18.14 10.10 3.59
CA GLU A 36 -17.43 10.71 4.71
C GLU A 36 -15.90 10.50 4.58
N ILE A 37 -15.13 11.35 5.23
CA ILE A 37 -13.68 11.18 5.41
C ILE A 37 -13.42 10.95 6.89
N ILE A 38 -12.64 9.92 7.22
CA ILE A 38 -12.18 9.62 8.58
C ILE A 38 -10.67 9.70 8.60
N VAL A 39 -10.15 10.64 9.37
CA VAL A 39 -8.72 10.83 9.60
C VAL A 39 -8.37 10.28 10.97
N VAL A 40 -7.51 9.27 11.01
CA VAL A 40 -6.91 8.74 12.25
C VAL A 40 -5.50 9.28 12.35
N ASP A 41 -5.27 10.05 13.39
CA ASP A 41 -3.97 10.68 13.69
C ASP A 41 -3.24 9.90 14.77
N GLY A 42 -2.14 9.25 14.39
CA GLY A 42 -1.27 8.46 15.26
C GLY A 42 -0.38 9.32 16.17
N ALA A 43 -0.95 10.23 16.97
CA ALA A 43 -0.26 11.12 17.89
C ALA A 43 0.70 12.12 17.21
N SER A 44 0.23 12.86 16.21
CA SER A 44 1.01 13.93 15.57
C SER A 44 1.30 15.08 16.53
N THR A 45 2.44 15.72 16.30
CA THR A 45 2.93 16.90 17.04
C THR A 45 3.08 18.14 16.16
N ASP A 46 2.82 17.99 14.85
CA ASP A 46 2.77 19.08 13.88
C ASP A 46 1.36 19.67 13.74
N ASP A 47 1.12 20.46 12.70
CA ASP A 47 -0.18 21.13 12.46
C ASP A 47 -1.29 20.19 11.96
N THR A 48 -1.13 18.86 12.02
CA THR A 48 -2.11 17.87 11.54
C THR A 48 -3.49 18.12 12.14
N LYS A 49 -3.58 18.27 13.48
CA LYS A 49 -4.85 18.54 14.17
C LYS A 49 -5.54 19.80 13.64
N LEU A 50 -4.81 20.92 13.60
CA LEU A 50 -5.33 22.21 13.14
C LEU A 50 -5.89 22.12 11.71
N ILE A 51 -5.17 21.42 10.82
CA ILE A 51 -5.59 21.24 9.42
C ILE A 51 -6.90 20.46 9.33
N VAL A 52 -7.02 19.32 10.02
CA VAL A 52 -8.24 18.51 9.95
C VAL A 52 -9.42 19.22 10.60
N GLU A 53 -9.23 19.88 11.73
CA GLU A 53 -10.29 20.67 12.40
C GLU A 53 -10.81 21.79 11.47
N ASN A 54 -9.92 22.48 10.74
CA ASN A 54 -10.33 23.49 9.75
C ASN A 54 -11.18 22.89 8.63
N PHE A 55 -10.85 21.69 8.13
CA PHE A 55 -11.71 21.02 7.15
C PHE A 55 -13.05 20.57 7.74
N SER A 56 -13.06 20.09 8.98
CA SER A 56 -14.28 19.65 9.67
C SER A 56 -15.26 20.80 9.94
N THR A 57 -14.78 22.03 10.14
CA THR A 57 -15.65 23.22 10.27
C THR A 57 -16.35 23.59 8.96
N ILE A 58 -15.74 23.28 7.79
CA ILE A 58 -16.28 23.56 6.48
C ILE A 58 -17.20 22.42 6.01
N ASN A 59 -16.90 21.19 6.40
CA ASN A 59 -17.64 19.99 5.98
C ASN A 59 -17.78 18.98 7.12
N ASN A 60 -18.99 18.84 7.65
CA ASN A 60 -19.31 17.92 8.76
C ASN A 60 -19.13 16.43 8.41
N SER A 61 -18.91 16.09 7.13
CA SER A 61 -18.59 14.70 6.71
C SER A 61 -17.13 14.33 7.02
N ILE A 62 -16.30 15.24 7.52
CA ILE A 62 -14.90 14.99 7.86
C ILE A 62 -14.77 14.79 9.36
N LYS A 63 -14.34 13.61 9.77
CA LYS A 63 -14.15 13.21 11.17
C LYS A 63 -12.67 13.08 11.50
N TYR A 64 -12.29 13.55 12.67
CA TYR A 64 -10.95 13.48 13.20
C TYR A 64 -10.89 12.61 14.46
N LEU A 65 -10.01 11.62 14.44
CA LEU A 65 -9.75 10.72 15.57
C LEU A 65 -8.27 10.85 15.96
N TYR A 66 -8.01 11.51 17.06
CA TYR A 66 -6.66 11.64 17.62
C TYR A 66 -6.36 10.45 18.54
N LEU A 67 -5.21 9.81 18.35
CA LEU A 67 -4.72 8.75 19.21
C LEU A 67 -3.67 9.32 20.19
N ASN A 68 -3.70 8.89 21.45
CA ASN A 68 -2.74 9.36 22.45
C ASN A 68 -1.32 8.79 22.25
N GLU A 69 -1.20 7.71 21.47
CA GLU A 69 0.06 7.07 21.15
C GLU A 69 0.06 6.55 19.70
N LYS A 70 1.25 6.40 19.12
CA LYS A 70 1.41 5.88 17.78
C LYS A 70 1.18 4.37 17.74
N GLY A 71 0.03 3.94 17.24
CA GLY A 71 -0.35 2.52 17.11
C GLY A 71 0.34 1.78 15.97
N GLY A 72 0.78 2.53 14.96
CA GLY A 72 1.31 2.02 13.69
C GLY A 72 0.23 1.86 12.62
N ILE A 73 0.68 1.92 11.35
CA ILE A 73 -0.19 2.05 10.17
C ILE A 73 -1.31 1.01 10.12
N ASP A 74 -1.03 -0.25 10.49
CA ASP A 74 -2.02 -1.33 10.45
C ASP A 74 -3.16 -1.09 11.45
N LYS A 75 -2.83 -0.69 12.69
CA LYS A 75 -3.82 -0.39 13.73
C LYS A 75 -4.60 0.87 13.40
N ASP A 76 -3.91 1.91 12.90
CA ASP A 76 -4.52 3.20 12.61
C ASP A 76 -5.58 3.05 11.49
N TYR A 77 -5.31 2.26 10.44
CA TYR A 77 -6.32 1.92 9.43
C TYR A 77 -7.45 1.05 10.01
N ASP A 78 -7.16 0.06 10.85
CA ASP A 78 -8.22 -0.76 11.47
C ASP A 78 -9.14 0.09 12.33
N ILE A 79 -8.61 1.04 13.11
CA ILE A 79 -9.39 2.01 13.88
C ILE A 79 -10.25 2.88 12.97
N ALA A 80 -9.70 3.35 11.83
CA ALA A 80 -10.46 4.13 10.87
C ALA A 80 -11.68 3.35 10.34
N LEU A 81 -11.49 2.09 9.93
CA LEU A 81 -12.57 1.26 9.42
C LEU A 81 -13.60 0.88 10.51
N GLN A 82 -13.18 0.67 11.75
CA GLN A 82 -14.11 0.42 12.86
C GLN A 82 -15.03 1.62 13.10
N ASN A 83 -14.51 2.85 12.96
CA ASN A 83 -15.25 4.09 13.17
C ASN A 83 -15.98 4.61 11.91
N ALA A 84 -15.80 3.97 10.77
CA ALA A 84 -16.49 4.28 9.52
C ALA A 84 -17.98 3.96 9.60
N ASN A 85 -18.82 4.76 8.92
CA ASN A 85 -20.26 4.46 8.76
C ASN A 85 -20.59 3.94 7.36
N GLY A 86 -19.69 4.09 6.40
CA GLY A 86 -19.88 3.66 5.02
C GLY A 86 -19.99 2.15 4.88
N LYS A 87 -20.77 1.73 3.90
CA LYS A 87 -20.85 0.33 3.47
C LYS A 87 -19.50 -0.19 2.99
N PHE A 88 -18.76 0.66 2.27
CA PHE A 88 -17.38 0.43 1.85
C PHE A 88 -16.43 1.44 2.49
N CYS A 89 -15.18 1.01 2.68
CA CYS A 89 -14.10 1.84 3.16
C CYS A 89 -12.98 1.89 2.10
N TRP A 90 -12.55 3.10 1.74
CA TRP A 90 -11.39 3.33 0.91
C TRP A 90 -10.19 3.64 1.80
N LEU A 91 -9.19 2.75 1.82
CA LEU A 91 -7.94 2.99 2.55
C LEU A 91 -7.07 3.91 1.71
N PHE A 92 -7.03 5.20 2.04
CA PHE A 92 -6.32 6.18 1.22
C PHE A 92 -5.06 6.70 1.94
N SER A 93 -3.96 6.87 1.19
CA SER A 93 -2.70 7.40 1.73
C SER A 93 -2.83 8.89 2.04
N ASP A 94 -2.15 9.36 3.08
CA ASP A 94 -2.16 10.75 3.52
C ASP A 94 -1.32 11.71 2.63
N ASP A 95 -0.63 11.20 1.61
CA ASP A 95 0.26 11.97 0.73
C ASP A 95 -0.05 11.84 -0.77
N ASP A 96 -1.07 11.09 -1.12
CA ASP A 96 -1.50 10.90 -2.49
C ASP A 96 -2.65 11.84 -2.86
N ILE A 97 -2.95 11.95 -4.16
CA ILE A 97 -3.99 12.83 -4.68
C ILE A 97 -5.07 12.02 -5.41
N CYS A 98 -6.32 12.24 -5.01
CA CYS A 98 -7.48 11.70 -5.69
C CYS A 98 -7.80 12.52 -6.95
N LYS A 99 -8.08 11.85 -8.07
CA LYS A 99 -8.50 12.53 -9.31
C LYS A 99 -10.04 12.69 -9.37
N PRO A 100 -10.54 13.72 -10.07
CA PRO A 100 -11.98 13.94 -10.24
C PRO A 100 -12.70 12.76 -10.89
N GLY A 101 -13.96 12.54 -10.50
CA GLY A 101 -14.87 11.56 -11.09
C GLY A 101 -14.82 10.16 -10.47
N ILE A 102 -13.84 9.87 -9.59
CA ILE A 102 -13.74 8.55 -8.98
C ILE A 102 -14.84 8.29 -7.94
N LEU A 103 -15.23 9.30 -7.15
CA LEU A 103 -16.21 9.11 -6.08
C LEU A 103 -17.59 8.71 -6.65
N ASP A 104 -18.04 9.33 -7.72
CA ASP A 104 -19.29 8.95 -8.41
C ASP A 104 -19.23 7.53 -8.99
N LEU A 105 -18.06 7.16 -9.58
CA LEU A 105 -17.85 5.80 -10.09
C LEU A 105 -17.91 4.77 -8.96
N LEU A 106 -17.23 5.03 -7.83
CA LEU A 106 -17.25 4.15 -6.67
C LEU A 106 -18.66 3.99 -6.10
N LEU A 107 -19.42 5.09 -5.93
CA LEU A 107 -20.81 5.03 -5.47
C LEU A 107 -21.68 4.19 -6.41
N LYS A 108 -21.50 4.33 -7.73
CA LYS A 108 -22.20 3.50 -8.72
C LYS A 108 -21.89 2.02 -8.58
N LEU A 109 -20.62 1.66 -8.37
CA LEU A 109 -20.19 0.27 -8.18
C LEU A 109 -20.67 -0.31 -6.84
N ILE A 110 -20.58 0.46 -5.75
CA ILE A 110 -21.02 0.05 -4.41
C ILE A 110 -22.51 -0.26 -4.38
N LYS A 111 -23.33 0.56 -5.05
CA LYS A 111 -24.79 0.39 -5.12
C LYS A 111 -25.23 -0.86 -5.89
N GLN A 112 -24.38 -1.44 -6.74
CA GLN A 112 -24.67 -2.73 -7.39
C GLN A 112 -24.68 -3.91 -6.43
N ASP A 113 -24.02 -3.80 -5.29
CA ASP A 113 -23.88 -4.85 -4.26
C ASP A 113 -23.26 -6.18 -4.76
N LEU A 114 -22.46 -6.12 -5.80
CA LEU A 114 -21.83 -7.28 -6.45
C LEU A 114 -20.42 -7.56 -5.97
N TYR A 115 -19.77 -6.59 -5.33
CA TYR A 115 -18.34 -6.63 -5.06
C TYR A 115 -18.03 -6.71 -3.58
N SER A 116 -16.95 -7.41 -3.22
CA SER A 116 -16.31 -7.38 -1.90
C SER A 116 -15.17 -6.38 -1.85
N LEU A 117 -14.57 -6.15 -3.02
CA LEU A 117 -13.35 -5.36 -3.17
C LEU A 117 -13.37 -4.65 -4.50
N ILE A 118 -12.96 -3.39 -4.50
CA ILE A 118 -12.71 -2.59 -5.70
C ILE A 118 -11.29 -2.08 -5.60
N LEU A 119 -10.45 -2.30 -6.63
CA LEU A 119 -9.12 -1.73 -6.71
C LEU A 119 -9.11 -0.53 -7.66
N VAL A 120 -8.57 0.58 -7.18
CA VAL A 120 -8.42 1.82 -7.93
C VAL A 120 -7.00 1.93 -8.45
N ASN A 121 -6.82 2.04 -9.77
CA ASN A 121 -5.50 2.19 -10.38
C ASN A 121 -4.91 3.60 -10.15
N ALA A 122 -3.60 3.72 -10.32
CA ALA A 122 -2.84 4.93 -10.00
C ALA A 122 -1.81 5.28 -11.08
N GLU A 123 -1.45 6.57 -11.14
CA GLU A 123 -0.30 7.13 -11.83
C GLU A 123 0.85 7.37 -10.85
N LEU A 124 2.08 7.29 -11.30
CA LEU A 124 3.26 7.54 -10.47
C LEU A 124 3.88 8.91 -10.80
N TYR A 125 4.05 9.74 -9.79
CA TYR A 125 4.61 11.09 -9.89
C TYR A 125 5.87 11.25 -9.02
N ASN A 126 6.64 12.29 -9.31
CA ASN A 126 7.71 12.71 -8.42
C ASN A 126 7.18 13.30 -7.11
N PHE A 127 8.10 13.70 -6.21
CA PHE A 127 7.75 14.26 -4.90
C PHE A 127 6.83 15.49 -4.97
N ASN A 128 7.01 16.37 -5.96
CA ASN A 128 6.22 17.60 -6.10
C ASN A 128 4.91 17.42 -6.89
N LEU A 129 4.63 16.23 -7.41
CA LEU A 129 3.47 15.93 -8.28
C LEU A 129 3.43 16.73 -9.60
N ASP A 130 4.55 17.28 -10.05
CA ASP A 130 4.69 18.05 -11.29
C ASP A 130 5.20 17.20 -12.47
N THR A 131 5.90 16.11 -12.18
CA THR A 131 6.49 15.22 -13.19
C THR A 131 5.94 13.81 -13.07
N LYS A 132 5.27 13.34 -14.12
CA LYS A 132 4.75 11.97 -14.20
C LYS A 132 5.83 11.01 -14.64
N PHE A 133 6.04 9.93 -13.87
CA PHE A 133 6.99 8.87 -14.17
C PHE A 133 6.36 7.66 -14.84
N LYS A 134 5.09 7.35 -14.53
CA LYS A 134 4.37 6.21 -15.09
C LYS A 134 2.89 6.53 -15.22
N ASN A 135 2.30 6.19 -16.37
CA ASN A 135 0.89 6.48 -16.66
C ASN A 135 -0.08 5.57 -15.91
N THR A 136 0.34 4.38 -15.52
CA THR A 136 -0.49 3.42 -14.80
C THR A 136 0.38 2.49 -13.96
N ALA A 137 0.00 2.29 -12.71
CA ALA A 137 0.69 1.36 -11.81
C ALA A 137 0.32 -0.10 -12.11
N LEU A 138 -0.96 -0.35 -12.40
CA LEU A 138 -1.50 -1.64 -12.77
C LEU A 138 -1.81 -1.66 -14.27
N ASN A 139 -1.16 -2.55 -15.02
CA ASN A 139 -1.25 -2.60 -16.48
C ASN A 139 -2.42 -3.51 -16.91
N PHE A 140 -3.62 -2.95 -16.95
CA PHE A 140 -4.79 -3.57 -17.59
C PHE A 140 -5.33 -2.61 -18.64
N ASP A 141 -5.64 -3.12 -19.82
CA ASP A 141 -6.14 -2.32 -20.96
C ASP A 141 -7.60 -1.86 -20.75
N SER A 142 -8.35 -2.57 -19.90
CA SER A 142 -9.75 -2.26 -19.54
C SER A 142 -10.03 -2.72 -18.13
N ASP A 143 -11.15 -2.25 -17.58
CA ASP A 143 -11.67 -2.69 -16.29
C ASP A 143 -11.81 -4.22 -16.28
N ARG A 144 -11.53 -4.84 -15.14
CA ARG A 144 -11.53 -6.30 -14.99
C ARG A 144 -12.37 -6.71 -13.80
N VAL A 145 -13.03 -7.85 -13.94
CA VAL A 145 -13.78 -8.48 -12.85
C VAL A 145 -13.22 -9.87 -12.60
N TYR A 146 -12.93 -10.16 -11.33
CA TYR A 146 -12.63 -11.53 -10.87
C TYR A 146 -13.84 -12.08 -10.14
N ASP A 147 -14.25 -13.29 -10.51
CA ASP A 147 -15.43 -13.95 -9.96
C ASP A 147 -15.11 -14.70 -8.66
N ILE A 148 -16.14 -15.28 -8.03
CA ILE A 148 -16.04 -15.99 -6.74
C ILE A 148 -15.47 -17.40 -6.86
N ASP A 149 -15.38 -17.96 -8.06
CA ASP A 149 -14.80 -19.29 -8.26
C ASP A 149 -13.30 -19.33 -7.90
N LYS A 150 -12.84 -20.51 -7.53
CA LYS A 150 -11.48 -20.72 -7.02
C LYS A 150 -10.41 -20.26 -8.04
N GLN A 151 -10.59 -20.54 -9.32
CA GLN A 151 -9.59 -20.17 -10.33
C GLN A 151 -9.51 -18.65 -10.50
N SER A 152 -10.65 -17.97 -10.54
CA SER A 152 -10.72 -16.51 -10.60
C SER A 152 -10.05 -15.86 -9.39
N GLN A 153 -10.26 -16.39 -8.18
CA GLN A 153 -9.60 -15.93 -6.96
C GLN A 153 -8.07 -16.14 -6.99
N VAL A 154 -7.61 -17.27 -7.56
CA VAL A 154 -6.17 -17.51 -7.75
C VAL A 154 -5.59 -16.53 -8.79
N ASN A 155 -6.29 -16.28 -9.89
CA ASN A 155 -5.86 -15.31 -10.90
C ASN A 155 -5.78 -13.89 -10.29
N PHE A 156 -6.77 -13.49 -9.49
CA PHE A 156 -6.73 -12.22 -8.77
C PHE A 156 -5.49 -12.12 -7.85
N PHE A 157 -5.20 -13.18 -7.09
CA PHE A 157 -4.02 -13.23 -6.25
C PHE A 157 -2.72 -13.07 -7.06
N GLU A 158 -2.58 -13.79 -8.17
CA GLU A 158 -1.38 -13.74 -9.02
C GLU A 158 -1.23 -12.38 -9.73
N ASP A 159 -2.32 -11.80 -10.23
CA ASP A 159 -2.30 -10.58 -11.03
C ASP A 159 -2.16 -9.31 -10.19
N CYS A 160 -2.73 -9.28 -8.96
CA CYS A 160 -2.92 -8.04 -8.22
C CYS A 160 -2.13 -7.95 -6.90
N THR A 161 -1.54 -9.05 -6.37
CA THR A 161 -0.89 -9.01 -5.05
C THR A 161 0.25 -8.01 -4.99
N ASP A 162 1.10 -7.90 -6.02
CA ASP A 162 2.19 -6.91 -6.03
C ASP A 162 1.65 -5.46 -5.98
N TYR A 163 0.55 -5.19 -6.70
CA TYR A 163 -0.08 -3.86 -6.67
C TYR A 163 -0.74 -3.56 -5.33
N LEU A 164 -1.30 -4.57 -4.68
CA LEU A 164 -1.87 -4.46 -3.33
C LEU A 164 -0.83 -4.11 -2.26
N SER A 165 0.47 -4.14 -2.55
CA SER A 165 1.46 -3.54 -1.65
C SER A 165 1.27 -2.03 -1.46
N PHE A 166 0.52 -1.37 -2.35
CA PHE A 166 0.05 0.00 -2.24
C PHE A 166 -1.34 0.04 -1.62
N ILE A 167 -1.44 0.44 -0.36
CA ILE A 167 -2.69 0.45 0.41
C ILE A 167 -3.75 1.39 -0.19
N GLY A 168 -3.33 2.51 -0.78
CA GLY A 168 -4.22 3.54 -1.34
C GLY A 168 -5.14 3.07 -2.47
N CYS A 169 -4.88 1.88 -3.04
CA CYS A 169 -5.75 1.32 -4.08
C CYS A 169 -6.98 0.59 -3.56
N VAL A 170 -7.12 0.34 -2.25
CA VAL A 170 -8.07 -0.61 -1.67
C VAL A 170 -9.38 0.05 -1.25
N VAL A 171 -10.48 -0.31 -1.90
CA VAL A 171 -11.86 0.01 -1.51
C VAL A 171 -12.56 -1.30 -1.16
N ILE A 172 -12.84 -1.55 0.12
CA ILE A 172 -13.27 -2.84 0.64
C ILE A 172 -14.61 -2.75 1.36
N ASP A 173 -15.45 -3.77 1.23
CA ASP A 173 -16.67 -3.94 2.03
C ASP A 173 -16.31 -3.95 3.52
N LYS A 174 -16.90 -3.03 4.30
CA LYS A 174 -16.63 -2.91 5.73
C LYS A 174 -17.00 -4.16 6.51
N LYS A 175 -18.10 -4.83 6.16
CA LYS A 175 -18.53 -6.06 6.84
C LYS A 175 -17.51 -7.18 6.62
N LEU A 176 -16.98 -7.28 5.39
CA LEU A 176 -15.91 -8.22 5.10
C LEU A 176 -14.67 -7.92 5.96
N TRP A 177 -14.22 -6.66 6.00
CA TRP A 177 -13.07 -6.27 6.84
C TRP A 177 -13.25 -6.68 8.30
N LEU A 178 -14.40 -6.34 8.88
CA LEU A 178 -14.69 -6.62 10.29
C LEU A 178 -14.88 -8.12 10.59
N SER A 179 -15.24 -8.94 9.61
CA SER A 179 -15.39 -10.40 9.77
C SER A 179 -14.05 -11.15 9.79
N ARG A 180 -12.95 -10.50 9.40
CA ARG A 180 -11.62 -11.10 9.27
C ARG A 180 -10.80 -10.96 10.57
N ASN A 181 -9.81 -11.84 10.76
CA ASN A 181 -8.83 -11.70 11.84
C ASN A 181 -7.78 -10.64 11.45
N ARG A 182 -7.98 -9.41 11.90
CA ARG A 182 -7.15 -8.26 11.57
C ARG A 182 -5.90 -8.17 12.44
N GLU A 183 -6.02 -8.50 13.72
CA GLU A 183 -4.93 -8.41 14.71
C GLU A 183 -3.73 -9.26 14.34
N LYS A 184 -3.95 -10.42 13.68
CA LYS A 184 -2.91 -11.29 13.15
C LYS A 184 -1.91 -10.56 12.23
N TYR A 185 -2.33 -9.45 11.62
CA TYR A 185 -1.55 -8.72 10.63
C TYR A 185 -0.98 -7.39 11.14
N TYR A 186 -1.22 -7.05 12.42
CA TYR A 186 -0.61 -5.87 13.02
C TYR A 186 0.91 -5.98 13.03
N GLY A 187 1.59 -4.90 12.63
CA GLY A 187 3.05 -4.83 12.49
C GLY A 187 3.59 -5.41 11.19
N THR A 188 2.74 -5.92 10.30
CA THR A 188 3.18 -6.35 8.96
C THR A 188 3.38 -5.18 8.00
N GLU A 189 2.72 -4.05 8.23
CA GLU A 189 2.53 -2.89 7.34
C GLU A 189 1.70 -3.23 6.09
N PHE A 190 1.01 -4.39 6.09
CA PHE A 190 0.18 -4.91 5.00
C PHE A 190 -1.12 -5.54 5.51
N ILE A 191 -1.74 -4.97 6.56
CA ILE A 191 -2.98 -5.50 7.13
C ILE A 191 -4.04 -5.77 6.06
N HIS A 192 -4.19 -4.87 5.09
CA HIS A 192 -5.16 -4.99 4.00
C HIS A 192 -4.93 -6.22 3.14
N VAL A 193 -3.67 -6.54 2.82
CA VAL A 193 -3.31 -7.76 2.06
C VAL A 193 -3.64 -9.00 2.87
N GLY A 194 -3.34 -8.97 4.18
CA GLY A 194 -3.68 -10.03 5.11
C GLY A 194 -5.18 -10.29 5.18
N VAL A 195 -5.98 -9.23 5.34
CA VAL A 195 -7.44 -9.30 5.39
C VAL A 195 -8.03 -9.82 4.08
N ILE A 196 -7.51 -9.38 2.92
CA ILE A 196 -8.02 -9.78 1.60
C ILE A 196 -7.76 -11.28 1.35
N PHE A 197 -6.55 -11.78 1.64
CA PHE A 197 -6.14 -13.12 1.19
C PHE A 197 -6.13 -14.21 2.26
N GLN A 198 -6.50 -13.92 3.52
CA GLN A 198 -6.59 -14.98 4.53
C GLN A 198 -7.63 -16.06 4.20
N GLU A 199 -8.68 -15.68 3.46
CA GLU A 199 -9.72 -16.57 2.94
C GLU A 199 -10.21 -16.02 1.61
N PHE A 200 -10.86 -16.85 0.79
CA PHE A 200 -11.50 -16.40 -0.44
C PHE A 200 -12.56 -15.32 -0.19
N LEU A 201 -12.72 -14.42 -1.15
CA LEU A 201 -13.67 -13.32 -1.06
C LEU A 201 -15.09 -13.83 -1.35
N PRO A 202 -16.11 -13.37 -0.59
CA PRO A 202 -17.48 -13.86 -0.74
C PRO A 202 -18.23 -13.26 -1.92
N LYS A 203 -17.76 -12.15 -2.50
CA LYS A 203 -18.28 -11.49 -3.70
C LYS A 203 -17.15 -11.18 -4.66
N LYS A 204 -17.47 -10.71 -5.87
CA LYS A 204 -16.53 -10.38 -6.94
C LYS A 204 -15.53 -9.29 -6.53
N VAL A 205 -14.42 -9.23 -7.27
CA VAL A 205 -13.47 -8.12 -7.22
C VAL A 205 -13.58 -7.32 -8.50
N TYR A 206 -13.64 -6.00 -8.40
CA TYR A 206 -13.63 -5.08 -9.53
C TYR A 206 -12.31 -4.31 -9.59
N ILE A 207 -11.70 -4.24 -10.75
CA ILE A 207 -10.48 -3.48 -11.00
C ILE A 207 -10.81 -2.31 -11.91
N ILE A 208 -10.62 -1.09 -11.44
CA ILE A 208 -10.71 0.12 -12.24
C ILE A 208 -9.37 0.31 -12.93
N SER A 209 -9.31 0.10 -14.26
CA SER A 209 -8.08 0.19 -15.04
C SER A 209 -7.60 1.63 -15.25
N ASN A 210 -8.54 2.58 -15.38
CA ASN A 210 -8.19 3.99 -15.48
C ASN A 210 -7.59 4.49 -14.17
N PRO A 211 -6.43 5.19 -14.20
CA PRO A 211 -5.79 5.65 -12.99
C PRO A 211 -6.48 6.89 -12.41
N PHE A 212 -7.01 6.77 -11.18
CA PHE A 212 -7.65 7.85 -10.44
C PHE A 212 -6.88 8.32 -9.21
N ILE A 213 -5.71 7.75 -8.95
CA ILE A 213 -4.83 8.16 -7.86
C ILE A 213 -3.51 8.65 -8.47
N ARG A 214 -2.96 9.75 -7.95
CA ARG A 214 -1.59 10.18 -8.21
C ARG A 214 -0.74 9.82 -7.01
N ILE A 215 0.12 8.81 -7.16
CA ILE A 215 1.06 8.38 -6.12
C ILE A 215 2.26 9.30 -6.11
N ARG A 216 2.58 9.84 -4.94
CA ARG A 216 3.76 10.65 -4.67
C ARG A 216 4.95 9.76 -4.33
N LEU A 217 5.94 9.66 -5.22
CA LEU A 217 7.16 8.90 -4.97
C LEU A 217 8.19 9.69 -4.17
N ASN A 218 9.11 8.95 -3.52
CA ASN A 218 10.22 9.50 -2.72
C ASN A 218 9.80 10.29 -1.46
N ASN A 219 8.57 10.05 -0.96
CA ASN A 219 8.02 10.65 0.26
C ASN A 219 7.87 9.65 1.43
N ALA A 220 8.30 8.42 1.27
CA ALA A 220 8.09 7.35 2.25
C ALA A 220 8.93 7.58 3.53
N GLN A 221 8.27 7.63 4.68
CA GLN A 221 8.93 7.66 6.00
C GLN A 221 9.53 6.31 6.42
N TRP A 222 9.11 5.23 5.78
CA TRP A 222 9.52 3.86 6.09
C TRP A 222 10.81 3.39 5.40
N VAL A 223 11.54 4.27 4.68
CA VAL A 223 12.74 3.90 3.91
C VAL A 223 13.76 3.14 4.76
N LYS A 224 14.02 3.56 6.01
CA LYS A 224 14.95 2.87 6.92
C LYS A 224 14.48 1.44 7.28
N ARG A 225 13.17 1.18 7.26
CA ARG A 225 12.56 -0.13 7.55
C ARG A 225 12.26 -0.93 6.28
N SER A 226 12.48 -0.33 5.10
CA SER A 226 12.11 -0.93 3.81
C SER A 226 12.74 -2.30 3.59
N ILE A 227 13.96 -2.51 4.08
CA ILE A 227 14.62 -3.81 3.95
C ILE A 227 13.89 -4.90 4.75
N SER A 228 13.52 -4.64 6.02
CA SER A 228 12.76 -5.60 6.83
C SER A 228 11.37 -5.84 6.24
N LEU A 229 10.73 -4.78 5.73
CA LEU A 229 9.43 -4.84 5.10
C LEU A 229 9.43 -5.78 3.89
N TRP A 230 10.37 -5.59 2.95
CA TRP A 230 10.40 -6.31 1.69
C TRP A 230 11.14 -7.65 1.74
N ILE A 231 12.09 -7.80 2.67
CA ILE A 231 12.88 -9.04 2.78
C ILE A 231 12.30 -10.01 3.81
N LEU A 232 11.60 -9.52 4.84
CA LEU A 232 11.02 -10.37 5.88
C LEU A 232 9.50 -10.37 5.87
N ASN A 233 8.84 -9.20 6.05
CA ASN A 233 7.41 -9.14 6.28
C ASN A 233 6.61 -9.57 5.06
N TRP A 234 6.94 -9.04 3.87
CA TRP A 234 6.23 -9.36 2.64
C TRP A 234 6.30 -10.85 2.25
N PRO A 235 7.47 -11.51 2.19
CA PRO A 235 7.52 -12.95 1.93
C PRO A 235 6.79 -13.77 3.00
N LYS A 236 6.98 -13.46 4.28
CA LYS A 236 6.28 -14.14 5.38
C LYS A 236 4.77 -14.04 5.23
N LEU A 237 4.24 -12.86 4.90
CA LEU A 237 2.82 -12.63 4.69
C LEU A 237 2.30 -13.44 3.49
N VAL A 238 2.91 -13.32 2.30
CA VAL A 238 2.47 -14.04 1.09
C VAL A 238 2.50 -15.55 1.29
N TRP A 239 3.56 -16.07 1.93
CA TRP A 239 3.68 -17.51 2.19
C TRP A 239 2.79 -18.02 3.32
N SER A 240 2.19 -17.15 4.13
CA SER A 240 1.23 -17.53 5.18
C SER A 240 -0.17 -17.87 4.67
N PHE A 241 -0.53 -17.49 3.45
CA PHE A 241 -1.88 -17.73 2.91
C PHE A 241 -2.08 -19.19 2.51
N LEU A 242 -2.98 -19.90 3.21
CA LEU A 242 -3.16 -21.34 3.03
C LEU A 242 -3.94 -21.72 1.77
N ASN A 243 -4.79 -20.84 1.27
CA ASN A 243 -5.69 -21.11 0.13
C ASN A 243 -4.99 -21.06 -1.24
N PHE A 244 -3.73 -20.60 -1.28
CA PHE A 244 -2.95 -20.46 -2.50
C PHE A 244 -1.78 -21.46 -2.50
N ASN A 245 -1.56 -22.12 -3.63
CA ASN A 245 -0.49 -23.12 -3.78
C ASN A 245 0.90 -22.44 -3.90
N SER A 246 1.96 -23.25 -3.78
CA SER A 246 3.33 -22.75 -3.84
C SER A 246 3.68 -22.11 -5.17
N ASN A 247 3.13 -22.60 -6.29
CA ASN A 247 3.42 -22.05 -7.62
C ASN A 247 2.88 -20.61 -7.75
N SER A 248 1.62 -20.37 -7.31
CA SER A 248 1.02 -19.04 -7.30
C SER A 248 1.81 -18.07 -6.40
N LYS A 249 2.24 -18.51 -5.21
CA LYS A 249 3.05 -17.69 -4.29
C LYS A 249 4.42 -17.36 -4.88
N THR A 250 5.07 -18.32 -5.56
CA THR A 250 6.39 -18.11 -6.16
C THR A 250 6.35 -17.09 -7.31
N LYS A 251 5.22 -16.95 -8.01
CA LYS A 251 5.04 -15.88 -9.02
C LYS A 251 5.13 -14.49 -8.42
N ILE A 252 4.72 -14.32 -7.15
CA ILE A 252 4.74 -13.04 -6.44
C ILE A 252 6.09 -12.83 -5.75
N ILE A 253 6.54 -13.81 -4.96
CA ILE A 253 7.78 -13.69 -4.19
C ILE A 253 8.39 -15.05 -3.90
N ALA A 254 9.72 -15.14 -3.98
CA ALA A 254 10.46 -16.35 -3.59
C ALA A 254 10.23 -16.68 -2.11
N LYS A 255 10.19 -17.98 -1.79
CA LYS A 255 9.99 -18.48 -0.42
C LYS A 255 11.17 -18.11 0.49
N GLU A 256 12.39 -18.31 -0.01
CA GLU A 256 13.59 -17.95 0.72
C GLU A 256 13.84 -16.43 0.58
N SER A 257 13.68 -15.69 1.66
CA SER A 257 13.81 -14.23 1.69
C SER A 257 15.13 -13.72 1.11
N LEU A 258 16.25 -14.39 1.45
CA LEU A 258 17.60 -14.05 0.99
C LEU A 258 17.86 -14.44 -0.48
N SER A 259 16.97 -15.12 -1.17
CA SER A 259 17.11 -15.41 -2.62
C SER A 259 16.68 -14.24 -3.52
N GLN A 260 16.18 -13.16 -2.95
CA GLN A 260 15.79 -11.93 -3.67
C GLN A 260 17.02 -11.10 -4.07
N TYR A 261 17.99 -11.67 -4.78
CA TYR A 261 19.32 -11.07 -5.01
C TYR A 261 19.26 -9.67 -5.63
N ARG A 262 18.37 -9.43 -6.59
CA ARG A 262 18.20 -8.09 -7.20
C ARG A 262 17.81 -7.04 -6.15
N ARG A 263 16.87 -7.39 -5.27
CA ARG A 263 16.41 -6.50 -4.19
C ARG A 263 17.50 -6.31 -3.12
N LEU A 264 18.22 -7.38 -2.77
CA LEU A 264 19.36 -7.31 -1.85
C LEU A 264 20.48 -6.40 -2.39
N LEU A 265 20.82 -6.53 -3.68
CA LEU A 265 21.79 -5.63 -4.33
C LEU A 265 21.33 -4.17 -4.31
N TYR A 266 20.04 -3.90 -4.56
CA TYR A 266 19.48 -2.55 -4.43
C TYR A 266 19.63 -2.02 -2.99
N PHE A 267 19.24 -2.81 -1.98
CA PHE A 267 19.43 -2.43 -0.57
C PHE A 267 20.89 -2.27 -0.20
N ARG A 268 21.79 -3.03 -0.81
CA ARG A 268 23.24 -2.82 -0.65
C ARG A 268 23.66 -1.47 -1.26
N ALA A 269 23.18 -1.13 -2.44
CA ALA A 269 23.48 0.12 -3.14
C ALA A 269 23.06 1.38 -2.35
N ILE A 270 22.02 1.28 -1.52
CA ILE A 270 21.57 2.36 -0.62
C ILE A 270 22.05 2.21 0.82
N GLY A 271 22.96 1.24 1.10
CA GLY A 271 23.59 1.05 2.40
C GLY A 271 22.77 0.32 3.46
N LEU A 272 21.54 -0.13 3.14
CA LEU A 272 20.65 -0.80 4.10
C LEU A 272 20.97 -2.29 4.26
N PHE A 273 21.53 -2.97 3.24
CA PHE A 273 21.92 -4.38 3.33
C PHE A 273 23.41 -4.52 3.66
N ASN A 274 23.74 -5.13 4.78
CA ASN A 274 25.09 -5.35 5.25
C ASN A 274 25.21 -6.72 5.95
N ALA A 275 26.45 -7.11 6.34
CA ALA A 275 26.71 -8.40 6.98
C ALA A 275 25.95 -8.61 8.30
N LYS A 276 25.69 -7.54 9.07
CA LYS A 276 24.89 -7.61 10.30
C LYS A 276 23.43 -7.99 9.98
N PHE A 277 22.80 -7.27 9.07
CA PHE A 277 21.42 -7.56 8.66
C PHE A 277 21.31 -8.95 7.99
N HIS A 278 22.29 -9.32 7.14
CA HIS A 278 22.33 -10.67 6.57
C HIS A 278 22.32 -11.75 7.67
N LYS A 279 23.15 -11.60 8.72
CA LYS A 279 23.18 -12.54 9.84
C LYS A 279 21.82 -12.61 10.56
N GLU A 280 21.19 -11.47 10.85
CA GLU A 280 19.87 -11.42 11.49
C GLU A 280 18.82 -12.19 10.66
N VAL A 281 18.76 -11.95 9.34
CA VAL A 281 17.81 -12.66 8.46
C VAL A 281 18.15 -14.14 8.34
N LYS A 282 19.41 -14.50 8.21
CA LYS A 282 19.88 -15.90 8.18
C LYS A 282 19.41 -16.66 9.41
N ASP A 283 19.61 -16.09 10.60
CA ASP A 283 19.25 -16.74 11.86
C ASP A 283 17.70 -16.91 12.01
N LEU A 284 16.93 -16.01 11.42
CA LEU A 284 15.46 -16.08 11.41
C LEU A 284 14.88 -17.03 10.35
N THR A 285 15.54 -17.20 9.21
CA THR A 285 14.95 -17.86 8.03
C THR A 285 15.61 -19.17 7.65
N ASN A 286 16.79 -19.47 8.20
CA ASN A 286 17.59 -20.67 7.91
C ASN A 286 17.67 -20.99 6.39
N PRO A 287 18.26 -20.11 5.56
CA PRO A 287 18.30 -20.26 4.13
C PRO A 287 19.16 -21.44 3.69
N SER A 288 18.89 -21.98 2.49
CA SER A 288 19.74 -23.00 1.87
C SER A 288 21.19 -22.51 1.68
N PHE A 289 22.16 -23.43 1.67
CA PHE A 289 23.58 -23.08 1.58
C PHE A 289 23.92 -22.15 0.40
N PRO A 290 23.46 -22.40 -0.85
CA PRO A 290 23.79 -21.52 -1.97
C PRO A 290 23.16 -20.12 -1.80
N VAL A 291 21.93 -20.02 -1.28
CA VAL A 291 21.27 -18.75 -1.01
C VAL A 291 22.02 -17.96 0.07
N ASN A 292 22.42 -18.62 1.15
CA ASN A 292 23.21 -18.02 2.21
C ASN A 292 24.55 -17.48 1.71
N LEU A 293 25.29 -18.27 0.91
CA LEU A 293 26.58 -17.85 0.35
C LEU A 293 26.45 -16.63 -0.56
N ILE A 294 25.52 -16.66 -1.53
CA ILE A 294 25.35 -15.58 -2.51
C ILE A 294 24.89 -14.30 -1.78
N SER A 295 23.91 -14.40 -0.90
CA SER A 295 23.42 -13.23 -0.15
C SER A 295 24.49 -12.66 0.80
N TYR A 296 25.33 -13.49 1.41
CA TYR A 296 26.48 -13.03 2.19
C TYR A 296 27.46 -12.24 1.33
N ILE A 297 27.84 -12.76 0.17
CA ILE A 297 28.71 -12.03 -0.79
C ILE A 297 28.12 -10.67 -1.11
N ILE A 298 26.83 -10.59 -1.43
CA ILE A 298 26.14 -9.31 -1.70
C ILE A 298 26.25 -8.36 -0.51
N SER A 299 26.15 -8.87 0.73
CA SER A 299 26.15 -8.05 1.95
C SER A 299 27.50 -7.35 2.21
N ILE A 300 28.59 -7.83 1.63
CA ILE A 300 29.94 -7.28 1.79
C ILE A 300 30.46 -6.54 0.55
N LEU A 301 29.73 -6.51 -0.57
CA LEU A 301 30.11 -5.77 -1.77
C LEU A 301 30.32 -4.28 -1.46
N ASN A 302 31.17 -3.61 -2.24
CA ASN A 302 31.39 -2.17 -2.11
C ASN A 302 30.11 -1.40 -2.44
N ILE A 303 29.62 -0.55 -1.52
CA ILE A 303 28.38 0.21 -1.65
C ILE A 303 28.40 1.14 -2.87
N LYS A 304 29.54 1.88 -3.08
CA LYS A 304 29.67 2.82 -4.19
C LYS A 304 29.60 2.13 -5.56
N LEU A 305 30.21 0.95 -5.68
CA LEU A 305 30.14 0.15 -6.90
C LEU A 305 28.71 -0.35 -7.15
N CYS A 306 28.03 -0.86 -6.12
CA CYS A 306 26.61 -1.25 -6.22
C CYS A 306 25.72 -0.08 -6.62
N ASN A 307 25.92 1.10 -6.03
CA ASN A 307 25.17 2.30 -6.35
C ASN A 307 25.37 2.73 -7.81
N LEU A 308 26.62 2.77 -8.28
CA LEU A 308 26.94 3.11 -9.68
C LEU A 308 26.29 2.11 -10.66
N PHE A 309 26.39 0.81 -10.37
CA PHE A 309 25.74 -0.25 -11.17
C PHE A 309 24.22 -0.04 -11.25
N TYR A 310 23.57 0.19 -10.09
CA TYR A 310 22.12 0.37 -10.06
C TYR A 310 21.64 1.67 -10.74
N ARG A 311 22.43 2.73 -10.69
CA ARG A 311 22.12 3.96 -11.45
C ARG A 311 22.18 3.73 -12.95
N PHE A 312 23.15 2.95 -13.41
CA PHE A 312 23.25 2.54 -14.82
C PHE A 312 22.07 1.62 -15.20
N TYR A 313 21.76 0.63 -14.37
CA TYR A 313 20.62 -0.27 -14.56
C TYR A 313 19.28 0.48 -14.58
N ALA A 314 19.08 1.46 -13.72
CA ALA A 314 17.89 2.31 -13.70
C ALA A 314 17.72 3.11 -15.00
N LYS A 315 18.82 3.56 -15.60
CA LYS A 315 18.80 4.19 -16.92
C LYS A 315 18.34 3.25 -18.03
N ILE A 316 18.87 2.03 -18.07
CA ILE A 316 18.51 1.01 -19.07
C ILE A 316 17.01 0.66 -18.95
N LEU A 317 16.51 0.52 -17.74
CA LEU A 317 15.09 0.18 -17.49
C LEU A 317 14.14 1.37 -17.60
N ASN A 318 14.62 2.55 -17.94
CA ASN A 318 13.84 3.80 -17.96
C ASN A 318 13.05 4.02 -16.64
N LYS A 319 13.74 3.86 -15.50
CA LYS A 319 13.19 4.07 -14.14
C LYS A 319 13.84 5.27 -13.45
N PRO A 320 13.51 6.51 -13.86
CA PRO A 320 14.17 7.72 -13.38
C PRO A 320 14.04 7.91 -11.85
N TRP A 321 12.91 7.52 -11.25
CA TRP A 321 12.68 7.60 -9.80
C TRP A 321 13.71 6.81 -8.99
N MET A 322 14.10 5.61 -9.47
CA MET A 322 15.13 4.79 -8.83
C MET A 322 16.50 5.47 -8.86
N SER A 323 16.83 6.14 -9.97
CA SER A 323 18.08 6.90 -10.09
C SER A 323 18.12 8.12 -9.16
N ILE A 324 16.97 8.79 -8.96
CA ILE A 324 16.84 9.92 -8.03
C ILE A 324 17.06 9.46 -6.60
N GLU A 325 16.43 8.33 -6.20
CA GLU A 325 16.60 7.77 -4.87
C GLU A 325 18.05 7.36 -4.59
N LEU A 326 18.71 6.66 -5.53
CA LEU A 326 20.10 6.24 -5.41
C LEU A 326 21.09 7.41 -5.25
N LYS A 327 20.80 8.59 -5.82
CA LYS A 327 21.62 9.78 -5.65
C LYS A 327 21.66 10.29 -4.21
N LYS A 328 20.64 10.03 -3.40
CA LYS A 328 20.60 10.43 -1.98
C LYS A 328 21.60 9.65 -1.13
N TYR A 329 22.09 8.50 -1.64
CA TYR A 329 22.98 7.57 -0.94
C TYR A 329 24.35 7.39 -1.63
N SER A 330 24.70 8.26 -2.59
CA SER A 330 25.97 8.24 -3.34
C SER A 330 27.08 9.05 -2.69
#